data_86b78ebc870805ea3331024cd48ae431
#
_entry.id   86b78ebc870805ea3331024cd48ae431
#
_cell.length_a   1.000
_cell.length_b   1.000
_cell.length_c   1.000
_cell.angle_alpha   90.00
_cell.angle_beta   90.00
_cell.angle_gamma   90.00
#
_symmetry.space_group_name_H-M   'P 1'
#
loop_
_entity.id
_entity.type
_entity.pdbx_description
1 polymer ?
#
loop_
_entity_poly.entity_id
_entity_poly.type
_entity_poly.pdbx_seq_one_letter_code
_entity_poly.pdbx_strand_id
1 'polypeptide(L)'
;MISSIITHPGGAHKDDFLACAVLLTQAPVAIQRRDPTEADLTDTSVAVLDIGYQHDASLHNFDHHQRPRDQVPTCALSLVLQHLGIYEDSSEFCSWLEVTEWLDCRGPADTAKWLGMDCETLGRLNSPLDITILRRFGTQTLHKPGEPIWEIMRMIGQDLVDYVTNLCNRLDFIAQHAE
;
A
#
# COMPACT_ATOMS: atom_id res chain seq x y z
N MET A 1 13.07 14.65 -4.20
CA MET A 1 13.26 13.63 -3.12
C MET A 1 12.14 13.83 -2.13
N ILE A 2 11.41 12.77 -1.77
CA ILE A 2 10.29 12.82 -0.81
C ILE A 2 10.81 13.23 0.57
N SER A 3 10.14 14.19 1.21
CA SER A 3 10.46 14.73 2.55
C SER A 3 9.40 14.39 3.60
N SER A 4 8.18 14.04 3.16
CA SER A 4 7.09 13.58 4.03
C SER A 4 6.07 12.74 3.24
N ILE A 5 5.32 11.91 3.96
CA ILE A 5 4.19 11.16 3.43
C ILE A 5 2.93 11.63 4.14
N ILE A 6 1.85 11.82 3.39
CA ILE A 6 0.51 12.11 3.91
C ILE A 6 -0.42 10.97 3.49
N THR A 7 -1.23 10.49 4.42
CA THR A 7 -2.33 9.55 4.14
C THR A 7 -3.57 9.93 4.94
N HIS A 8 -4.72 9.34 4.60
CA HIS A 8 -6.01 9.71 5.18
C HIS A 8 -6.05 9.55 6.71
N PRO A 9 -6.78 10.42 7.44
CA PRO A 9 -7.05 10.26 8.86
C PRO A 9 -8.09 9.15 9.12
N GLY A 10 -8.28 8.78 10.39
CA GLY A 10 -9.30 7.81 10.79
C GLY A 10 -8.84 6.36 10.76
N GLY A 11 -9.73 5.43 10.38
CA GLY A 11 -9.40 4.00 10.30
C GLY A 11 -8.27 3.74 9.31
N ALA A 12 -7.41 2.79 9.62
CA ALA A 12 -6.35 2.38 8.69
C ALA A 12 -6.76 1.09 7.97
N HIS A 13 -6.39 0.98 6.71
CA HIS A 13 -6.55 -0.20 5.88
C HIS A 13 -5.18 -0.85 5.60
N LYS A 14 -5.18 -2.01 4.95
CA LYS A 14 -3.92 -2.68 4.61
C LYS A 14 -3.18 -1.94 3.51
N ASP A 15 -3.91 -1.37 2.57
CA ASP A 15 -3.33 -0.70 1.40
C ASP A 15 -2.65 0.62 1.77
N ASP A 16 -3.28 1.53 2.56
CA ASP A 16 -2.66 2.78 2.99
C ASP A 16 -1.43 2.52 3.87
N PHE A 17 -1.51 1.53 4.77
CA PHE A 17 -0.39 1.10 5.59
C PHE A 17 0.77 0.56 4.74
N LEU A 18 0.48 -0.34 3.80
CA LEU A 18 1.51 -0.97 2.96
C LEU A 18 2.06 0.01 1.90
N ALA A 19 1.24 0.91 1.36
CA ALA A 19 1.71 1.97 0.47
C ALA A 19 2.73 2.87 1.17
N CYS A 20 2.43 3.31 2.41
CA CYS A 20 3.39 4.03 3.24
C CYS A 20 4.66 3.19 3.49
N ALA A 21 4.51 1.92 3.85
CA ALA A 21 5.61 1.01 4.15
C ALA A 21 6.58 0.87 2.96
N VAL A 22 6.04 0.69 1.75
CA VAL A 22 6.83 0.57 0.53
C VAL A 22 7.56 1.88 0.21
N LEU A 23 6.92 3.04 0.35
CA LEU A 23 7.58 4.34 0.11
C LEU A 23 8.67 4.64 1.14
N LEU A 24 8.58 4.12 2.37
CA LEU A 24 9.67 4.25 3.36
C LEU A 24 10.97 3.60 2.91
N THR A 25 10.94 2.66 1.97
CA THR A 25 12.18 2.08 1.38
C THR A 25 12.91 3.09 0.50
N GLN A 26 12.19 4.06 -0.09
CA GLN A 26 12.75 5.10 -0.94
C GLN A 26 13.19 6.33 -0.13
N ALA A 27 12.44 6.65 0.94
CA ALA A 27 12.70 7.81 1.78
C ALA A 27 12.23 7.55 3.23
N PRO A 28 13.14 7.44 4.21
CA PRO A 28 12.80 7.20 5.62
C PRO A 28 12.30 8.50 6.30
N VAL A 29 11.09 8.92 5.93
CA VAL A 29 10.49 10.20 6.33
C VAL A 29 9.34 10.01 7.31
N ALA A 30 8.86 11.11 7.91
CA ALA A 30 7.67 11.08 8.76
C ALA A 30 6.39 10.86 7.91
N ILE A 31 5.40 10.20 8.50
CA ILE A 31 4.08 9.99 7.92
C ILE A 31 3.07 10.79 8.73
N GLN A 32 2.26 11.59 8.06
CA GLN A 32 1.18 12.38 8.64
C GLN A 32 -0.16 11.81 8.20
N ARG A 33 -1.03 11.51 9.15
CA ARG A 33 -2.41 11.05 8.87
C ARG A 33 -3.37 12.24 9.03
N ARG A 34 -3.63 12.92 7.93
CA ARG A 34 -4.48 14.11 7.83
C ARG A 34 -4.95 14.32 6.40
N ASP A 35 -5.95 15.19 6.24
CA ASP A 35 -6.33 15.65 4.90
C ASP A 35 -5.17 16.46 4.27
N PRO A 36 -4.87 16.26 2.97
CA PRO A 36 -3.90 17.07 2.24
C PRO A 36 -4.48 18.46 1.96
N THR A 37 -3.60 19.45 1.90
CA THR A 37 -3.91 20.77 1.35
C THR A 37 -3.60 20.82 -0.15
N GLU A 38 -4.08 21.83 -0.87
CA GLU A 38 -3.70 22.04 -2.28
C GLU A 38 -2.18 22.21 -2.46
N ALA A 39 -1.52 22.79 -1.48
CA ALA A 39 -0.06 22.91 -1.49
C ALA A 39 0.63 21.55 -1.38
N ASP A 40 0.10 20.63 -0.55
CA ASP A 40 0.63 19.27 -0.44
C ASP A 40 0.49 18.52 -1.79
N LEU A 41 -0.65 18.66 -2.46
CA LEU A 41 -0.94 17.97 -3.73
C LEU A 41 -0.08 18.46 -4.91
N THR A 42 0.51 19.64 -4.79
CA THR A 42 1.36 20.25 -5.85
C THR A 42 2.86 20.23 -5.51
N ASP A 43 3.22 19.83 -4.29
CA ASP A 43 4.62 19.76 -3.84
C ASP A 43 5.23 18.38 -4.15
N THR A 44 6.15 18.32 -5.09
CA THR A 44 6.85 17.08 -5.48
C THR A 44 7.71 16.47 -4.36
N SER A 45 7.88 17.16 -3.24
CA SER A 45 8.55 16.61 -2.05
C SER A 45 7.61 15.96 -1.05
N VAL A 46 6.31 16.00 -1.29
CA VAL A 46 5.27 15.39 -0.46
C VAL A 46 4.62 14.24 -1.23
N ALA A 47 4.61 13.04 -0.66
CA ALA A 47 3.82 11.94 -1.21
C ALA A 47 2.44 11.90 -0.54
N VAL A 48 1.37 11.88 -1.33
CA VAL A 48 -0.02 11.81 -0.85
C VAL A 48 -0.62 10.46 -1.26
N LEU A 49 -1.06 9.68 -0.28
CA LEU A 49 -1.50 8.29 -0.45
C LEU A 49 -2.93 8.12 0.01
N ASP A 50 -3.74 7.46 -0.82
CA ASP A 50 -5.10 7.02 -0.51
C ASP A 50 -6.04 8.16 -0.06
N ILE A 51 -5.79 9.36 -0.54
CA ILE A 51 -6.57 10.57 -0.26
C ILE A 51 -6.24 11.66 -1.28
N GLY A 52 -7.16 12.62 -1.47
CA GLY A 52 -6.94 13.80 -2.32
C GLY A 52 -7.60 13.71 -3.69
N TYR A 53 -8.23 12.59 -4.03
CA TYR A 53 -8.95 12.37 -5.30
C TYR A 53 -8.09 12.63 -6.54
N GLN A 54 -6.78 12.39 -6.44
CA GLN A 54 -5.83 12.66 -7.51
C GLN A 54 -4.78 11.55 -7.64
N HIS A 55 -4.56 11.10 -8.87
CA HIS A 55 -3.43 10.23 -9.20
C HIS A 55 -2.53 10.94 -10.20
N ASP A 56 -1.35 11.35 -9.74
CA ASP A 56 -0.27 11.90 -10.55
C ASP A 56 1.07 11.45 -9.98
N ALA A 57 1.68 10.46 -10.63
CA ALA A 57 2.95 9.89 -10.19
C ALA A 57 4.12 10.89 -10.23
N SER A 58 4.04 11.95 -11.08
CA SER A 58 5.07 12.99 -11.14
C SER A 58 5.03 13.94 -9.94
N LEU A 59 3.88 14.04 -9.28
CA LEU A 59 3.64 14.79 -8.04
C LEU A 59 3.60 13.90 -6.80
N HIS A 60 3.86 12.59 -6.94
CA HIS A 60 3.73 11.57 -5.90
C HIS A 60 2.33 11.49 -5.25
N ASN A 61 1.28 11.74 -6.04
CA ASN A 61 -0.12 11.57 -5.62
C ASN A 61 -0.64 10.20 -6.08
N PHE A 62 -1.02 9.35 -5.12
CA PHE A 62 -1.42 7.96 -5.35
C PHE A 62 -2.78 7.69 -4.71
N ASP A 63 -3.84 8.27 -5.28
CA ASP A 63 -5.21 8.02 -4.86
C ASP A 63 -6.02 7.35 -5.97
N HIS A 64 -6.92 6.47 -5.60
CA HIS A 64 -7.74 5.68 -6.51
C HIS A 64 -9.24 5.99 -6.40
N HIS A 65 -9.69 6.75 -5.41
CA HIS A 65 -11.10 7.02 -5.10
C HIS A 65 -11.88 7.70 -6.25
N GLN A 66 -11.19 8.40 -7.16
CA GLN A 66 -11.78 9.00 -8.36
C GLN A 66 -12.08 7.98 -9.47
N ARG A 67 -11.62 6.71 -9.34
CA ARG A 67 -11.82 5.68 -10.37
C ARG A 67 -13.22 5.11 -10.32
N PRO A 68 -13.87 4.86 -11.48
CA PRO A 68 -15.15 4.17 -11.53
C PRO A 68 -15.10 2.77 -10.91
N ARG A 69 -16.16 2.41 -10.19
CA ARG A 69 -16.23 1.10 -9.50
C ARG A 69 -16.30 -0.11 -10.41
N ASP A 70 -16.60 0.05 -11.68
CA ASP A 70 -16.66 -1.02 -12.69
C ASP A 70 -15.31 -1.36 -13.31
N GLN A 71 -14.27 -0.58 -13.01
CA GLN A 71 -12.89 -0.87 -13.44
C GLN A 71 -12.24 -1.92 -12.55
N VAL A 72 -11.10 -2.45 -13.02
CA VAL A 72 -10.25 -3.36 -12.22
C VAL A 72 -9.89 -2.70 -10.88
N PRO A 73 -10.10 -3.38 -9.75
CA PRO A 73 -9.72 -2.86 -8.45
C PRO A 73 -8.25 -2.43 -8.45
N THR A 74 -8.00 -1.24 -7.93
CA THR A 74 -6.66 -0.65 -7.83
C THR A 74 -6.62 0.22 -6.59
N CYS A 75 -5.78 -0.06 -5.64
CA CYS A 75 -5.65 0.68 -4.39
C CYS A 75 -4.36 1.54 -4.36
N ALA A 76 -4.17 2.33 -3.32
CA ALA A 76 -3.00 3.18 -3.17
C ALA A 76 -1.68 2.39 -3.21
N LEU A 77 -1.65 1.19 -2.60
CA LEU A 77 -0.48 0.30 -2.68
C LEU A 77 -0.15 -0.08 -4.12
N SER A 78 -1.16 -0.47 -4.92
CA SER A 78 -0.96 -0.85 -6.33
C SER A 78 -0.35 0.29 -7.14
N LEU A 79 -0.83 1.54 -6.92
CA LEU A 79 -0.31 2.73 -7.58
C LEU A 79 1.16 3.02 -7.19
N VAL A 80 1.52 2.81 -5.93
CA VAL A 80 2.91 2.94 -5.47
C VAL A 80 3.80 1.85 -6.09
N LEU A 81 3.35 0.60 -6.13
CA LEU A 81 4.09 -0.49 -6.76
C LEU A 81 4.27 -0.26 -8.28
N GLN A 82 3.25 0.28 -8.96
CA GLN A 82 3.35 0.70 -10.37
C GLN A 82 4.39 1.81 -10.56
N HIS A 83 4.39 2.81 -9.67
CA HIS A 83 5.40 3.89 -9.70
C HIS A 83 6.83 3.38 -9.52
N LEU A 84 7.01 2.34 -8.71
CA LEU A 84 8.32 1.69 -8.52
C LEU A 84 8.67 0.67 -9.63
N GLY A 85 7.74 0.38 -10.54
CA GLY A 85 7.95 -0.58 -11.63
C GLY A 85 7.98 -2.05 -11.18
N ILE A 86 7.41 -2.37 -10.02
CA ILE A 86 7.38 -3.74 -9.46
C ILE A 86 5.95 -4.29 -9.29
N TYR A 87 4.94 -3.63 -9.81
CA TYR A 87 3.54 -4.04 -9.64
C TYR A 87 3.25 -5.40 -10.28
N GLU A 88 3.67 -5.61 -11.52
CA GLU A 88 3.40 -6.86 -12.26
C GLU A 88 4.02 -8.06 -11.52
N ASP A 89 5.26 -7.93 -11.10
CA ASP A 89 5.95 -8.97 -10.34
C ASP A 89 5.29 -9.17 -8.95
N SER A 90 4.89 -8.07 -8.30
CA SER A 90 4.17 -8.15 -7.03
C SER A 90 2.82 -8.83 -7.17
N SER A 91 2.08 -8.61 -8.24
CA SER A 91 0.79 -9.25 -8.50
C SER A 91 0.94 -10.74 -8.77
N GLU A 92 2.03 -11.16 -9.42
CA GLU A 92 2.33 -12.57 -9.68
C GLU A 92 2.79 -13.32 -8.42
N PHE A 93 3.63 -12.68 -7.60
CA PHE A 93 4.26 -13.36 -6.45
C PHE A 93 3.49 -13.18 -5.14
N CYS A 94 2.62 -12.18 -5.04
CA CYS A 94 1.90 -11.82 -3.82
C CYS A 94 0.39 -11.97 -3.99
N SER A 95 -0.13 -13.19 -3.97
CA SER A 95 -1.57 -13.48 -4.16
C SER A 95 -2.50 -12.72 -3.21
N TRP A 96 -1.99 -12.23 -2.07
CA TRP A 96 -2.73 -11.38 -1.13
C TRP A 96 -2.95 -9.94 -1.66
N LEU A 97 -2.19 -9.49 -2.66
CA LEU A 97 -2.30 -8.14 -3.20
C LEU A 97 -3.66 -7.91 -3.85
N GLU A 98 -4.10 -8.82 -4.72
CA GLU A 98 -5.43 -8.73 -5.36
C GLU A 98 -6.57 -8.73 -4.32
N VAL A 99 -6.43 -9.53 -3.25
CA VAL A 99 -7.41 -9.50 -2.14
C VAL A 99 -7.43 -8.15 -1.43
N THR A 100 -6.27 -7.51 -1.26
CA THR A 100 -6.16 -6.16 -0.67
C THR A 100 -6.84 -5.13 -1.56
N GLU A 101 -6.61 -5.15 -2.88
CA GLU A 101 -7.27 -4.29 -3.86
C GLU A 101 -8.80 -4.45 -3.83
N TRP A 102 -9.29 -5.69 -3.77
CA TRP A 102 -10.71 -5.97 -3.68
C TRP A 102 -11.32 -5.47 -2.37
N LEU A 103 -10.67 -5.71 -1.23
CA LEU A 103 -11.15 -5.26 0.08
C LEU A 103 -11.29 -3.73 0.13
N ASP A 104 -10.31 -3.03 -0.38
CA ASP A 104 -10.30 -1.58 -0.39
C ASP A 104 -11.34 -0.99 -1.37
N CYS A 105 -11.32 -1.42 -2.62
CA CYS A 105 -12.18 -0.87 -3.66
C CYS A 105 -13.64 -1.31 -3.59
N ARG A 106 -13.93 -2.53 -3.09
CA ARG A 106 -15.26 -3.17 -3.13
C ARG A 106 -15.85 -3.42 -1.75
N GLY A 107 -15.02 -3.47 -0.73
CA GLY A 107 -15.39 -3.82 0.62
C GLY A 107 -15.57 -5.32 0.85
N PRO A 108 -15.76 -5.74 2.11
CA PRO A 108 -15.70 -7.14 2.50
C PRO A 108 -16.80 -8.02 1.88
N ALA A 109 -18.00 -7.46 1.62
CA ALA A 109 -19.11 -8.24 1.07
C ALA A 109 -18.86 -8.69 -0.38
N ASP A 110 -18.42 -7.76 -1.23
CA ASP A 110 -18.14 -8.05 -2.63
C ASP A 110 -16.86 -8.89 -2.75
N THR A 111 -15.86 -8.65 -1.90
CA THR A 111 -14.63 -9.45 -1.85
C THR A 111 -14.92 -10.90 -1.45
N ALA A 112 -15.74 -11.13 -0.42
CA ALA A 112 -16.12 -12.49 -0.02
C ALA A 112 -16.84 -13.22 -1.17
N LYS A 113 -17.78 -12.54 -1.84
CA LYS A 113 -18.48 -13.08 -3.00
C LYS A 113 -17.53 -13.43 -4.14
N TRP A 114 -16.59 -12.57 -4.45
CA TRP A 114 -15.56 -12.80 -5.47
C TRP A 114 -14.69 -14.02 -5.13
N LEU A 115 -14.29 -14.17 -3.86
CA LEU A 115 -13.53 -15.32 -3.37
C LEU A 115 -14.36 -16.62 -3.26
N GLY A 116 -15.68 -16.57 -3.49
CA GLY A 116 -16.56 -17.73 -3.36
C GLY A 116 -16.81 -18.16 -1.92
N MET A 117 -16.72 -17.25 -0.96
CA MET A 117 -16.95 -17.49 0.47
C MET A 117 -17.96 -16.51 1.06
N ASP A 118 -18.40 -16.76 2.31
CA ASP A 118 -19.20 -15.79 3.07
C ASP A 118 -18.33 -14.78 3.84
N CYS A 119 -18.94 -13.63 4.21
CA CYS A 119 -18.24 -12.57 4.94
C CYS A 119 -17.74 -13.01 6.33
N GLU A 120 -18.43 -13.95 6.99
CA GLU A 120 -18.01 -14.44 8.30
C GLU A 120 -16.71 -15.23 8.17
N THR A 121 -16.62 -16.09 7.15
CA THR A 121 -15.40 -16.85 6.82
C THR A 121 -14.24 -15.91 6.47
N LEU A 122 -14.48 -14.89 5.64
CA LEU A 122 -13.48 -13.86 5.34
C LEU A 122 -13.01 -13.14 6.61
N GLY A 123 -13.93 -12.78 7.51
CA GLY A 123 -13.60 -12.14 8.78
C GLY A 123 -12.73 -12.99 9.71
N ARG A 124 -12.84 -14.32 9.64
CA ARG A 124 -12.01 -15.26 10.44
C ARG A 124 -10.54 -15.28 10.02
N LEU A 125 -10.21 -14.76 8.85
CA LEU A 125 -8.81 -14.64 8.37
C LEU A 125 -8.06 -13.47 9.03
N ASN A 126 -8.76 -12.54 9.68
CA ASN A 126 -8.11 -11.44 10.40
C ASN A 126 -7.46 -11.95 11.69
N SER A 127 -6.17 -11.69 11.80
CA SER A 127 -5.39 -12.03 12.99
C SER A 127 -5.26 -10.84 13.95
N PRO A 128 -4.95 -11.08 15.24
CA PRO A 128 -4.60 -9.99 16.15
C PRO A 128 -3.40 -9.16 15.69
N LEU A 129 -2.50 -9.70 14.86
CA LEU A 129 -1.38 -8.96 14.28
C LEU A 129 -1.90 -7.86 13.35
N ASP A 130 -2.74 -8.22 12.36
CA ASP A 130 -3.35 -7.25 11.43
C ASP A 130 -4.12 -6.17 12.20
N ILE A 131 -5.04 -6.59 13.08
CA ILE A 131 -5.91 -5.68 13.83
C ILE A 131 -5.07 -4.74 14.70
N THR A 132 -4.05 -5.24 15.39
CA THR A 132 -3.23 -4.44 16.31
C THR A 132 -2.37 -3.44 15.55
N ILE A 133 -1.73 -3.86 14.47
CA ILE A 133 -0.86 -3.01 13.67
C ILE A 133 -1.67 -1.87 13.04
N LEU A 134 -2.75 -2.19 12.33
CA LEU A 134 -3.60 -1.19 11.67
C LEU A 134 -4.24 -0.24 12.69
N ARG A 135 -4.72 -0.75 13.84
CA ARG A 135 -5.26 0.11 14.91
C ARG A 135 -4.20 1.08 15.43
N ARG A 136 -2.98 0.62 15.69
CA ARG A 136 -1.89 1.47 16.17
C ARG A 136 -1.50 2.52 15.15
N PHE A 137 -1.47 2.16 13.89
CA PHE A 137 -1.26 3.11 12.81
C PHE A 137 -2.40 4.12 12.70
N GLY A 138 -3.67 3.66 12.74
CA GLY A 138 -4.86 4.51 12.62
C GLY A 138 -5.09 5.47 13.80
N THR A 139 -4.59 5.17 15.00
CA THR A 139 -4.83 5.99 16.19
C THR A 139 -3.87 7.16 16.38
N GLN A 140 -2.82 7.25 15.62
CA GLN A 140 -1.85 8.35 15.67
C GLN A 140 -1.93 9.19 14.39
N THR A 141 -1.79 10.50 14.54
CA THR A 141 -1.80 11.46 13.42
C THR A 141 -0.41 11.72 12.84
N LEU A 142 0.63 11.26 13.51
CA LEU A 142 2.02 11.43 13.10
C LEU A 142 2.85 10.23 13.52
N HIS A 143 3.59 9.66 12.58
CA HIS A 143 4.56 8.59 12.81
C HIS A 143 5.94 9.06 12.38
N LYS A 144 6.91 8.94 13.28
CA LYS A 144 8.29 9.43 13.06
C LYS A 144 9.28 8.27 13.03
N PRO A 145 10.41 8.42 12.33
CA PRO A 145 11.52 7.50 12.42
C PRO A 145 11.90 7.17 13.88
N GLY A 146 12.07 5.89 14.17
CA GLY A 146 12.39 5.37 15.50
C GLY A 146 11.16 5.02 16.36
N GLU A 147 9.94 5.36 15.95
CA GLU A 147 8.71 4.93 16.63
C GLU A 147 8.36 3.47 16.29
N PRO A 148 7.81 2.67 17.21
CA PRO A 148 7.60 1.24 16.99
C PRO A 148 6.80 0.91 15.72
N ILE A 149 5.68 1.61 15.46
CA ILE A 149 4.86 1.37 14.26
C ILE A 149 5.61 1.79 13.00
N TRP A 150 6.32 2.91 13.03
CA TRP A 150 7.12 3.37 11.91
C TRP A 150 8.23 2.36 11.55
N GLU A 151 8.93 1.80 12.55
CA GLU A 151 9.96 0.79 12.31
C GLU A 151 9.39 -0.52 11.78
N ILE A 152 8.22 -0.95 12.28
CA ILE A 152 7.51 -2.11 11.74
C ILE A 152 7.14 -1.89 10.27
N MET A 153 6.60 -0.72 9.93
CA MET A 153 6.27 -0.36 8.54
C MET A 153 7.51 -0.41 7.65
N ARG A 154 8.61 0.20 8.10
CA ARG A 154 9.86 0.22 7.35
C ARG A 154 10.39 -1.19 7.08
N MET A 155 10.35 -2.08 8.09
CA MET A 155 10.75 -3.49 7.92
C MET A 155 9.83 -4.22 6.94
N ILE A 156 8.51 -4.09 7.08
CA ILE A 156 7.53 -4.74 6.19
C ILE A 156 7.72 -4.26 4.75
N GLY A 157 7.88 -2.95 4.53
CA GLY A 157 8.13 -2.41 3.20
C GLY A 157 9.41 -2.93 2.58
N GLN A 158 10.50 -2.98 3.36
CA GLN A 158 11.78 -3.50 2.91
C GLN A 158 11.67 -5.00 2.55
N ASP A 159 11.08 -5.81 3.44
CA ASP A 159 10.90 -7.24 3.21
C ASP A 159 10.05 -7.51 1.95
N LEU A 160 9.01 -6.72 1.71
CA LEU A 160 8.16 -6.86 0.52
C LEU A 160 8.96 -6.55 -0.76
N VAL A 161 9.65 -5.41 -0.80
CA VAL A 161 10.44 -5.01 -1.97
C VAL A 161 11.57 -6.01 -2.22
N ASP A 162 12.27 -6.43 -1.17
CA ASP A 162 13.36 -7.42 -1.28
C ASP A 162 12.84 -8.78 -1.75
N TYR A 163 11.68 -9.23 -1.26
CA TYR A 163 11.06 -10.48 -1.67
C TYR A 163 10.77 -10.50 -3.17
N VAL A 164 10.08 -9.48 -3.68
CA VAL A 164 9.74 -9.37 -5.11
C VAL A 164 11.01 -9.28 -5.95
N THR A 165 11.92 -8.38 -5.61
CA THR A 165 13.16 -8.15 -6.38
C THR A 165 14.05 -9.39 -6.41
N ASN A 166 14.19 -10.10 -5.30
CA ASN A 166 15.00 -11.32 -5.23
C ASN A 166 14.39 -12.46 -6.05
N LEU A 167 13.06 -12.59 -6.10
CA LEU A 167 12.39 -13.57 -6.96
C LEU A 167 12.60 -13.26 -8.44
N CYS A 168 12.44 -12.02 -8.87
CA CYS A 168 12.73 -11.59 -10.25
C CYS A 168 14.17 -11.94 -10.63
N ASN A 169 15.15 -11.54 -9.83
CA ASN A 169 16.57 -11.83 -10.08
C ASN A 169 16.86 -13.33 -10.20
N ARG A 170 16.20 -14.16 -9.38
CA ARG A 170 16.37 -15.62 -9.44
C ARG A 170 15.75 -16.22 -10.70
N LEU A 171 14.58 -15.74 -11.13
CA LEU A 171 13.92 -16.20 -12.35
C LEU A 171 14.72 -15.79 -13.58
N ASP A 172 15.23 -14.56 -13.62
CA ASP A 172 16.10 -14.07 -14.69
C ASP A 172 17.39 -14.90 -14.79
N PHE A 173 17.99 -15.22 -13.65
CA PHE A 173 19.17 -16.08 -13.61
C PHE A 173 18.87 -17.48 -14.17
N ILE A 174 17.74 -18.08 -13.77
CA ILE A 174 17.32 -19.38 -14.28
C ILE A 174 17.06 -19.31 -15.78
N ALA A 175 16.32 -18.30 -16.25
CA ALA A 175 16.02 -18.13 -17.68
C ALA A 175 17.28 -17.99 -18.56
N GLN A 176 18.34 -17.37 -18.01
CA GLN A 176 19.62 -17.18 -18.72
C GLN A 176 20.52 -18.42 -18.71
N HIS A 177 20.34 -19.34 -17.75
CA HIS A 177 21.26 -20.46 -17.51
C HIS A 177 20.58 -21.85 -17.58
N ALA A 178 19.25 -21.92 -17.76
CA ALA A 178 18.56 -23.18 -18.00
C ALA A 178 18.77 -23.64 -19.44
N GLU A 179 19.32 -24.84 -19.62
CA GLU A 179 19.43 -25.54 -20.92
C GLU A 179 18.10 -26.17 -21.31
#